data_303a7e4223eaafbecc59aa75dda1c918
#
_entry.id   303a7e4223eaafbecc59aa75dda1c918
#
_cell.length_a   1.000
_cell.length_b   1.000
_cell.length_c   1.000
_cell.angle_alpha   90.00
_cell.angle_beta   90.00
_cell.angle_gamma   90.00
#
_symmetry.space_group_name_H-M   'P 1'
#
loop_
_entity.id
_entity.type
_entity.pdbx_description
1 polymer ?
#
loop_
_entity_poly.entity_id
_entity_poly.type
_entity_poly.pdbx_seq_one_letter_code
_entity_poly.pdbx_strand_id
1 'polypeptide(L)'
;MKSESGNSKSGGIQRTKPQRNEVEITVAQKLLKATKITNNLRIMTNYLLKNINVVNENSIAATDVLIKGGEIEKTGTAIQVTSAVKEINGEGKYLLPGAIDDQVHFREPGLTHKATIYSESKAAVAGGVTSFMEMPNTIPNALTLDLLEDKYDIAAKTSLANYSFFMGTSNNNADEVLKV
;
A
#
# COMPACT_ATOMS: atom_id res chain seq x y z
N MET A 1 57.46 36.77 -18.33
CA MET A 1 56.89 35.70 -17.52
C MET A 1 55.56 36.20 -16.93
N LYS A 2 54.43 35.79 -17.51
CA LYS A 2 53.08 36.08 -17.01
C LYS A 2 52.49 34.76 -16.54
N SER A 3 52.14 34.68 -15.26
CA SER A 3 51.45 33.55 -14.65
C SER A 3 49.94 33.73 -14.83
N GLU A 4 49.31 32.80 -15.55
CA GLU A 4 47.85 32.73 -15.64
C GLU A 4 47.33 31.92 -14.45
N SER A 5 46.44 32.54 -13.66
CA SER A 5 45.70 31.91 -12.58
C SER A 5 44.43 31.28 -13.16
N GLY A 6 44.38 29.96 -13.18
CA GLY A 6 43.20 29.20 -13.57
C GLY A 6 42.10 29.26 -12.50
N ASN A 7 40.93 29.74 -12.90
CA ASN A 7 39.74 29.84 -12.06
C ASN A 7 38.90 28.57 -12.25
N SER A 8 38.96 27.64 -11.30
CA SER A 8 38.13 26.43 -11.30
C SER A 8 36.75 26.74 -10.72
N LYS A 9 35.75 26.79 -11.57
CA LYS A 9 34.35 26.85 -11.17
C LYS A 9 33.91 25.45 -10.66
N SER A 10 33.68 25.34 -9.35
CA SER A 10 33.02 24.19 -8.74
C SER A 10 31.54 24.24 -9.09
N GLY A 11 31.09 23.33 -10.00
CA GLY A 11 29.70 23.11 -10.30
C GLY A 11 29.03 22.40 -9.13
N GLY A 12 28.27 23.13 -8.32
CA GLY A 12 27.41 22.55 -7.28
C GLY A 12 26.28 21.78 -7.91
N ILE A 13 26.23 20.48 -7.66
CA ILE A 13 25.09 19.63 -8.01
C ILE A 13 23.93 20.04 -7.11
N GLN A 14 22.96 20.77 -7.65
CA GLN A 14 21.69 20.99 -6.95
C GLN A 14 20.93 19.67 -6.91
N ARG A 15 20.91 19.04 -5.73
CA ARG A 15 19.98 17.93 -5.44
C ARG A 15 18.58 18.49 -5.29
N THR A 16 17.77 18.40 -6.34
CA THR A 16 16.32 18.60 -6.23
C THR A 16 15.75 17.49 -5.34
N LYS A 17 15.12 17.86 -4.24
CA LYS A 17 14.37 16.90 -3.40
C LYS A 17 13.23 16.32 -4.24
N PRO A 18 13.05 14.99 -4.32
CA PRO A 18 11.87 14.45 -4.97
C PRO A 18 10.61 14.93 -4.24
N GLN A 19 9.64 15.43 -5.00
CA GLN A 19 8.36 15.82 -4.42
C GLN A 19 7.69 14.56 -3.89
N ARG A 20 7.46 14.50 -2.58
CA ARG A 20 6.89 13.35 -1.85
C ARG A 20 5.57 12.82 -2.44
N ASN A 21 4.82 13.70 -3.11
CA ASN A 21 3.46 13.41 -3.59
C ASN A 21 3.42 12.50 -4.83
N GLU A 22 4.44 12.47 -5.68
CA GLU A 22 4.44 11.63 -6.89
C GLU A 22 4.72 10.14 -6.60
N VAL A 23 5.51 9.86 -5.58
CA VAL A 23 5.85 8.48 -5.21
C VAL A 23 4.67 7.79 -4.51
N GLU A 24 3.95 8.51 -3.64
CA GLU A 24 2.78 7.98 -2.93
C GLU A 24 1.60 7.70 -3.88
N ILE A 25 1.36 8.58 -4.86
CA ILE A 25 0.31 8.41 -5.87
C ILE A 25 0.60 7.20 -6.79
N THR A 26 1.86 6.99 -7.16
CA THR A 26 2.25 5.89 -8.05
C THR A 26 2.12 4.52 -7.38
N VAL A 27 2.48 4.40 -6.11
CA VAL A 27 2.33 3.15 -5.33
C VAL A 27 0.85 2.86 -5.09
N ALA A 28 0.05 3.85 -4.70
CA ALA A 28 -1.38 3.69 -4.50
C ALA A 28 -2.12 3.32 -5.80
N GLN A 29 -1.75 3.90 -6.94
CA GLN A 29 -2.36 3.58 -8.24
C GLN A 29 -1.98 2.19 -8.76
N LYS A 30 -0.77 1.72 -8.51
CA LYS A 30 -0.36 0.34 -8.85
C LYS A 30 -1.04 -0.67 -7.94
N LEU A 31 -1.19 -0.38 -6.65
CA LEU A 31 -1.95 -1.20 -5.69
C LEU A 31 -3.44 -1.29 -6.07
N LEU A 32 -4.05 -0.20 -6.54
CA LEU A 32 -5.44 -0.18 -7.03
C LEU A 32 -5.63 -0.97 -8.35
N LYS A 33 -4.63 -1.07 -9.21
CA LYS A 33 -4.71 -1.88 -10.44
C LYS A 33 -4.69 -3.38 -10.14
N ALA A 34 -3.96 -3.85 -9.15
CA ALA A 34 -3.93 -5.26 -8.74
C ALA A 34 -5.29 -5.75 -8.19
N THR A 35 -6.09 -4.86 -7.63
CA THR A 35 -7.43 -5.20 -7.05
C THR A 35 -8.53 -5.35 -8.12
N LYS A 36 -8.25 -5.12 -9.41
CA LYS A 36 -9.26 -5.09 -10.49
C LYS A 36 -9.53 -6.42 -11.20
N ILE A 37 -8.93 -7.52 -10.82
CA ILE A 37 -9.10 -8.82 -11.48
C ILE A 37 -9.74 -9.84 -10.55
N THR A 38 -10.98 -9.64 -10.18
CA THR A 38 -11.93 -10.74 -9.94
C THR A 38 -13.34 -10.21 -10.08
N ASN A 39 -14.10 -10.77 -11.04
CA ASN A 39 -15.53 -10.58 -11.25
C ASN A 39 -16.36 -11.20 -10.10
N ASN A 40 -16.07 -10.87 -8.86
CA ASN A 40 -16.99 -11.04 -7.77
C ASN A 40 -17.47 -9.65 -7.39
N LEU A 41 -18.75 -9.37 -7.67
CA LEU A 41 -19.47 -8.23 -7.11
C LEU A 41 -19.40 -8.35 -5.57
N ARG A 42 -18.31 -7.92 -4.96
CA ARG A 42 -18.33 -7.57 -3.55
C ARG A 42 -19.30 -6.39 -3.47
N ILE A 43 -20.48 -6.63 -2.92
CA ILE A 43 -21.37 -5.56 -2.52
C ILE A 43 -20.59 -4.79 -1.44
N MET A 44 -19.93 -3.72 -1.85
CA MET A 44 -19.16 -2.89 -0.93
C MET A 44 -20.18 -2.13 -0.09
N THR A 45 -20.24 -2.43 1.19
CA THR A 45 -21.07 -1.69 2.12
C THR A 45 -20.56 -0.25 2.22
N ASN A 46 -21.44 0.71 1.96
CA ASN A 46 -21.11 2.12 2.18
C ASN A 46 -21.20 2.44 3.68
N TYR A 47 -20.31 3.28 4.15
CA TYR A 47 -20.23 3.66 5.56
C TYR A 47 -20.29 5.18 5.73
N LEU A 48 -20.98 5.63 6.77
CA LEU A 48 -20.90 6.99 7.28
C LEU A 48 -20.36 6.94 8.71
N LEU A 49 -19.12 7.36 8.90
CA LEU A 49 -18.52 7.53 10.20
C LEU A 49 -18.92 8.91 10.73
N LYS A 50 -19.60 8.99 11.86
CA LYS A 50 -20.11 10.25 12.44
C LYS A 50 -19.29 10.66 13.66
N ASN A 51 -18.96 11.94 13.73
CA ASN A 51 -18.24 12.54 14.89
C ASN A 51 -16.93 11.83 15.23
N ILE A 52 -16.14 11.44 14.21
CA ILE A 52 -14.87 10.75 14.40
C ILE A 52 -13.70 11.74 14.36
N ASN A 53 -12.70 11.54 15.22
CA ASN A 53 -11.47 12.31 15.20
C ASN A 53 -10.57 11.81 14.06
N VAL A 54 -10.55 12.51 12.93
CA VAL A 54 -9.66 12.18 11.81
C VAL A 54 -8.27 12.73 12.10
N VAL A 55 -7.28 11.85 12.10
CA VAL A 55 -5.86 12.18 12.25
C VAL A 55 -5.22 12.16 10.88
N ASN A 56 -4.82 13.33 10.37
CA ASN A 56 -4.17 13.46 9.07
C ASN A 56 -3.27 14.70 9.03
N GLU A 57 -2.14 14.62 8.37
CA GLU A 57 -1.21 15.73 8.08
C GLU A 57 -0.95 16.64 9.30
N ASN A 58 -0.55 16.03 10.42
CA ASN A 58 -0.25 16.70 11.69
C ASN A 58 -1.45 17.43 12.32
N SER A 59 -2.66 17.10 11.94
CA SER A 59 -3.90 17.66 12.50
C SER A 59 -4.84 16.58 13.02
N ILE A 60 -5.70 16.96 13.96
CA ILE A 60 -6.81 16.13 14.44
C ILE A 60 -8.06 16.99 14.32
N ALA A 61 -9.07 16.50 13.58
CA ALA A 61 -10.34 17.19 13.40
C ALA A 61 -11.51 16.25 13.64
N ALA A 62 -12.46 16.63 14.51
CA ALA A 62 -13.72 15.93 14.67
C ALA A 62 -14.62 16.22 13.46
N THR A 63 -14.97 15.19 12.69
CA THR A 63 -15.73 15.33 11.45
C THR A 63 -16.49 14.06 11.10
N ASP A 64 -17.39 14.12 10.12
CA ASP A 64 -17.98 12.94 9.51
C ASP A 64 -17.14 12.51 8.30
N VAL A 65 -17.13 11.20 8.02
CA VAL A 65 -16.45 10.62 6.85
C VAL A 65 -17.40 9.67 6.14
N LEU A 66 -17.70 9.99 4.87
CA LEU A 66 -18.50 9.14 4.00
C LEU A 66 -17.59 8.27 3.13
N ILE A 67 -17.78 6.97 3.23
CA ILE A 67 -17.07 5.97 2.43
C ILE A 67 -18.06 5.28 1.50
N LYS A 68 -17.81 5.36 0.19
CA LYS A 68 -18.59 4.66 -0.83
C LYS A 68 -17.69 3.93 -1.80
N GLY A 69 -18.08 2.72 -2.15
CA GLY A 69 -17.30 1.92 -3.10
C GLY A 69 -15.87 1.62 -2.66
N GLY A 70 -15.57 1.72 -1.35
CA GLY A 70 -14.22 1.53 -0.80
C GLY A 70 -13.33 2.77 -0.79
N GLU A 71 -13.88 3.93 -1.19
CA GLU A 71 -13.15 5.21 -1.25
C GLU A 71 -13.79 6.24 -0.32
N ILE A 72 -12.98 7.15 0.21
CA ILE A 72 -13.47 8.32 0.95
C ILE A 72 -14.08 9.29 -0.07
N GLU A 73 -15.42 9.35 -0.10
CA GLU A 73 -16.14 10.24 -1.02
C GLU A 73 -16.20 11.68 -0.49
N LYS A 74 -16.39 11.82 0.83
CA LYS A 74 -16.57 13.14 1.44
C LYS A 74 -16.19 13.16 2.90
N THR A 75 -15.60 14.27 3.33
CA THR A 75 -15.42 14.62 4.74
C THR A 75 -16.09 15.95 5.02
N GLY A 76 -16.61 16.14 6.24
CA GLY A 76 -17.27 17.40 6.63
C GLY A 76 -18.19 17.19 7.82
N THR A 77 -18.81 18.26 8.33
CA THR A 77 -19.75 18.20 9.43
C THR A 77 -21.17 17.96 8.93
N ALA A 78 -21.95 17.15 9.67
CA ALA A 78 -23.37 16.88 9.42
C ALA A 78 -23.65 16.41 7.96
N ILE A 79 -22.86 15.44 7.50
CA ILE A 79 -23.05 14.88 6.14
C ILE A 79 -24.43 14.22 6.04
N GLN A 80 -25.23 14.70 5.09
CA GLN A 80 -26.51 14.09 4.73
C GLN A 80 -26.31 13.10 3.59
N VAL A 81 -26.88 11.91 3.71
CA VAL A 81 -26.78 10.84 2.70
C VAL A 81 -28.18 10.38 2.31
N THR A 82 -28.44 10.33 1.02
CA THR A 82 -29.71 9.86 0.44
C THR A 82 -29.71 8.38 0.07
N SER A 83 -28.52 7.75 0.02
CA SER A 83 -28.35 6.33 -0.30
C SER A 83 -28.21 5.51 0.98
N ALA A 84 -28.45 4.19 0.88
CA ALA A 84 -28.24 3.27 2.00
C ALA A 84 -26.77 3.24 2.41
N VAL A 85 -26.51 3.55 3.68
CA VAL A 85 -25.17 3.51 4.29
C VAL A 85 -25.30 2.87 5.67
N LYS A 86 -24.21 2.23 6.12
CA LYS A 86 -24.07 1.80 7.51
C LYS A 86 -23.46 2.92 8.32
N GLU A 87 -24.24 3.52 9.22
CA GLU A 87 -23.72 4.54 10.13
C GLU A 87 -22.91 3.90 11.27
N ILE A 88 -21.77 4.53 11.61
CA ILE A 88 -20.90 4.16 12.72
C ILE A 88 -20.70 5.41 13.57
N ASN A 89 -21.10 5.36 14.83
CA ASN A 89 -20.77 6.42 15.79
C ASN A 89 -19.28 6.37 16.12
N GLY A 90 -18.57 7.42 15.71
CA GLY A 90 -17.13 7.60 15.90
C GLY A 90 -16.77 8.46 17.13
N GLU A 91 -17.74 8.88 17.94
CA GLU A 91 -17.50 9.72 19.11
C GLU A 91 -16.44 9.09 20.03
N GLY A 92 -15.43 9.87 20.39
CA GLY A 92 -14.29 9.43 21.20
C GLY A 92 -13.31 8.49 20.50
N LYS A 93 -13.54 8.13 19.22
CA LYS A 93 -12.64 7.28 18.42
C LYS A 93 -11.79 8.11 17.47
N TYR A 94 -10.70 7.50 17.01
CA TYR A 94 -9.80 8.09 16.04
C TYR A 94 -9.82 7.30 14.73
N LEU A 95 -9.84 8.01 13.62
CA LEU A 95 -9.62 7.45 12.28
C LEU A 95 -8.22 7.85 11.83
N LEU A 96 -7.40 6.84 11.60
CA LEU A 96 -6.03 7.00 11.11
C LEU A 96 -5.90 6.37 9.73
N PRO A 97 -4.96 6.84 8.89
CA PRO A 97 -4.54 6.07 7.72
C PRO A 97 -4.10 4.67 8.13
N GLY A 98 -4.46 3.66 7.33
CA GLY A 98 -3.99 2.30 7.57
C GLY A 98 -2.46 2.23 7.46
N ALA A 99 -1.82 1.49 8.36
CA ALA A 99 -0.38 1.30 8.29
C ALA A 99 0.01 0.48 7.06
N ILE A 100 1.17 0.78 6.49
CA ILE A 100 1.80 0.03 5.41
C ILE A 100 3.04 -0.62 6.00
N ASP A 101 3.11 -1.95 5.93
CA ASP A 101 4.31 -2.71 6.30
C ASP A 101 5.03 -3.15 5.02
N ASP A 102 6.15 -2.53 4.73
CA ASP A 102 6.89 -2.72 3.49
C ASP A 102 7.91 -3.88 3.54
N GLN A 103 7.94 -4.64 4.64
CA GLN A 103 8.86 -5.76 4.78
C GLN A 103 8.28 -6.88 5.67
N VAL A 104 7.49 -7.78 5.06
CA VAL A 104 6.93 -8.93 5.76
C VAL A 104 7.43 -10.27 5.20
N HIS A 105 7.26 -11.34 5.99
CA HIS A 105 7.64 -12.71 5.65
C HIS A 105 6.48 -13.66 5.90
N PHE A 106 5.50 -13.70 5.02
CA PHE A 106 4.29 -14.52 5.16
C PHE A 106 4.49 -15.99 4.78
N ARG A 107 5.61 -16.31 4.13
CA ARG A 107 6.10 -17.69 3.90
C ARG A 107 5.34 -18.50 2.87
N GLU A 108 4.37 -18.00 2.19
CA GLU A 108 3.65 -18.67 1.12
C GLU A 108 4.11 -18.13 -0.26
N PRO A 109 4.40 -19.02 -1.21
CA PRO A 109 4.26 -20.48 -1.22
C PRO A 109 5.37 -21.26 -0.50
N GLY A 110 5.15 -22.56 -0.32
CA GLY A 110 6.13 -23.58 0.05
C GLY A 110 6.51 -23.69 1.52
N LEU A 111 6.25 -22.67 2.34
CA LEU A 111 6.52 -22.69 3.78
C LEU A 111 5.24 -22.51 4.62
N THR A 112 4.12 -22.97 4.10
CA THR A 112 2.77 -22.76 4.66
C THR A 112 2.56 -23.40 6.04
N HIS A 113 3.44 -24.32 6.44
CA HIS A 113 3.47 -24.84 7.80
C HIS A 113 3.86 -23.78 8.84
N LYS A 114 4.46 -22.67 8.41
CA LYS A 114 4.80 -21.52 9.29
C LYS A 114 3.67 -20.49 9.28
N ALA A 115 3.22 -20.11 8.09
CA ALA A 115 2.18 -19.11 7.90
C ALA A 115 1.67 -19.12 6.45
N THR A 116 0.51 -18.51 6.21
CA THR A 116 -0.07 -18.31 4.89
C THR A 116 -0.37 -16.84 4.65
N ILE A 117 -0.51 -16.43 3.38
CA ILE A 117 -0.93 -15.06 3.05
C ILE A 117 -2.28 -14.74 3.72
N TYR A 118 -3.20 -15.72 3.79
CA TYR A 118 -4.48 -15.52 4.46
C TYR A 118 -4.33 -15.27 5.97
N SER A 119 -3.58 -16.13 6.68
CA SER A 119 -3.44 -16.00 8.14
C SER A 119 -2.75 -14.70 8.53
N GLU A 120 -1.69 -14.35 7.81
CA GLU A 120 -0.88 -13.17 8.12
C GLU A 120 -1.56 -11.86 7.69
N SER A 121 -2.22 -11.84 6.52
CA SER A 121 -3.01 -10.66 6.14
C SER A 121 -4.19 -10.42 7.08
N LYS A 122 -4.79 -11.49 7.63
CA LYS A 122 -5.81 -11.37 8.68
C LYS A 122 -5.25 -10.77 9.96
N ALA A 123 -4.08 -11.22 10.41
CA ALA A 123 -3.39 -10.65 11.56
C ALA A 123 -2.99 -9.19 11.33
N ALA A 124 -2.47 -8.87 10.14
CA ALA A 124 -2.11 -7.53 9.71
C ALA A 124 -3.30 -6.57 9.82
N VAL A 125 -4.44 -6.92 9.21
CA VAL A 125 -5.66 -6.09 9.25
C VAL A 125 -6.18 -5.95 10.68
N ALA A 126 -6.13 -7.00 11.50
CA ALA A 126 -6.52 -6.92 12.91
C ALA A 126 -5.62 -5.97 13.71
N GLY A 127 -4.36 -5.82 13.33
CA GLY A 127 -3.39 -4.88 13.91
C GLY A 127 -3.41 -3.47 13.32
N GLY A 128 -4.24 -3.22 12.28
CA GLY A 128 -4.32 -1.91 11.60
C GLY A 128 -3.38 -1.75 10.41
N VAL A 129 -2.64 -2.80 10.02
CA VAL A 129 -1.86 -2.82 8.78
C VAL A 129 -2.78 -3.16 7.63
N THR A 130 -2.99 -2.22 6.70
CA THR A 130 -3.93 -2.37 5.58
C THR A 130 -3.25 -2.70 4.26
N SER A 131 -1.93 -2.59 4.21
CA SER A 131 -1.12 -2.90 3.02
C SER A 131 0.21 -3.49 3.45
N PHE A 132 0.69 -4.48 2.71
CA PHE A 132 2.00 -5.09 2.99
C PHE A 132 2.80 -5.34 1.71
N MET A 133 4.13 -5.46 1.87
CA MET A 133 5.04 -5.92 0.82
C MET A 133 5.82 -7.11 1.33
N GLU A 134 5.67 -8.27 0.66
CA GLU A 134 6.29 -9.51 1.11
C GLU A 134 7.63 -9.76 0.41
N MET A 135 8.57 -10.23 1.20
CA MET A 135 9.91 -10.58 0.74
C MET A 135 9.93 -11.85 -0.13
N PRO A 136 10.93 -12.01 -1.03
CA PRO A 136 10.95 -13.08 -2.03
C PRO A 136 11.37 -14.46 -1.48
N ASN A 137 11.71 -14.57 -0.20
CA ASN A 137 12.29 -15.76 0.42
C ASN A 137 11.26 -16.85 0.78
N THR A 138 10.55 -17.29 -0.23
CA THR A 138 9.57 -18.39 -0.23
C THR A 138 10.17 -19.65 -0.85
N ILE A 139 9.42 -20.75 -1.01
CA ILE A 139 9.86 -21.94 -1.73
C ILE A 139 8.86 -22.26 -2.86
N PRO A 140 9.27 -22.08 -4.13
CA PRO A 140 10.55 -21.52 -4.57
C PRO A 140 10.71 -20.04 -4.21
N ASN A 141 11.97 -19.53 -4.20
CA ASN A 141 12.22 -18.11 -4.09
C ASN A 141 11.69 -17.38 -5.35
N ALA A 142 11.05 -16.20 -5.18
CA ALA A 142 10.51 -15.41 -6.29
C ALA A 142 11.65 -14.74 -7.09
N LEU A 143 12.35 -15.50 -7.93
CA LEU A 143 13.50 -15.07 -8.72
C LEU A 143 13.17 -14.87 -10.21
N THR A 144 11.97 -15.22 -10.65
CA THR A 144 11.48 -15.03 -12.01
C THR A 144 10.14 -14.32 -11.99
N LEU A 145 9.75 -13.75 -13.14
CA LEU A 145 8.45 -13.09 -13.28
C LEU A 145 7.31 -14.08 -13.00
N ASP A 146 7.37 -15.30 -13.53
CA ASP A 146 6.34 -16.31 -13.31
C ASP A 146 6.16 -16.65 -11.82
N LEU A 147 7.24 -16.80 -11.07
CA LEU A 147 7.19 -17.05 -9.62
C LEU A 147 6.67 -15.85 -8.82
N LEU A 148 6.87 -14.64 -9.32
CA LEU A 148 6.30 -13.45 -8.75
C LEU A 148 4.78 -13.39 -9.00
N GLU A 149 4.35 -13.68 -10.24
CA GLU A 149 2.93 -13.74 -10.61
C GLU A 149 2.17 -14.82 -9.82
N ASP A 150 2.77 -15.99 -9.60
CA ASP A 150 2.18 -17.04 -8.74
C ASP A 150 1.85 -16.51 -7.33
N LYS A 151 2.71 -15.67 -6.74
CA LYS A 151 2.43 -15.04 -5.45
C LYS A 151 1.27 -14.05 -5.53
N TYR A 152 1.20 -13.25 -6.60
CA TYR A 152 0.06 -12.36 -6.84
C TYR A 152 -1.25 -13.15 -6.99
N ASP A 153 -1.23 -14.29 -7.69
CA ASP A 153 -2.38 -15.16 -7.87
C ASP A 153 -2.88 -15.79 -6.56
N ILE A 154 -1.97 -16.19 -5.68
CA ILE A 154 -2.32 -16.69 -4.34
C ILE A 154 -2.96 -15.55 -3.53
N ALA A 155 -2.32 -14.40 -3.49
CA ALA A 155 -2.80 -13.26 -2.72
C ALA A 155 -4.16 -12.73 -3.24
N ALA A 156 -4.39 -12.73 -4.56
CA ALA A 156 -5.67 -12.34 -5.15
C ALA A 156 -6.85 -13.17 -4.64
N LYS A 157 -6.61 -14.42 -4.26
CA LYS A 157 -7.63 -15.35 -3.75
C LYS A 157 -7.76 -15.33 -2.23
N THR A 158 -6.70 -14.95 -1.52
CA THR A 158 -6.58 -15.22 -0.08
C THR A 158 -6.32 -14.00 0.78
N SER A 159 -5.69 -12.94 0.27
CA SER A 159 -5.34 -11.77 1.08
C SER A 159 -6.55 -10.95 1.50
N LEU A 160 -6.57 -10.51 2.76
CA LEU A 160 -7.53 -9.57 3.32
C LEU A 160 -7.02 -8.12 3.32
N ALA A 161 -5.73 -7.91 3.07
CA ALA A 161 -5.09 -6.60 2.96
C ALA A 161 -4.63 -6.35 1.53
N ASN A 162 -4.32 -5.10 1.20
CA ASN A 162 -3.61 -4.79 -0.04
C ASN A 162 -2.20 -5.38 0.01
N TYR A 163 -1.68 -5.80 -1.14
CA TYR A 163 -0.42 -6.53 -1.17
C TYR A 163 0.45 -6.11 -2.36
N SER A 164 1.74 -6.27 -2.16
CA SER A 164 2.76 -6.28 -3.19
C SER A 164 3.86 -7.27 -2.80
N PHE A 165 4.73 -7.59 -3.75
CA PHE A 165 5.79 -8.57 -3.57
C PHE A 165 7.10 -8.06 -4.14
N PHE A 166 8.20 -8.37 -3.46
CA PHE A 166 9.52 -8.13 -4.00
C PHE A 166 9.97 -9.31 -4.85
N MET A 167 10.58 -9.01 -6.00
CA MET A 167 11.38 -9.98 -6.73
C MET A 167 12.73 -10.12 -6.02
N GLY A 168 13.20 -11.36 -5.86
CA GLY A 168 14.50 -11.64 -5.34
C GLY A 168 15.59 -11.48 -6.42
N THR A 169 16.79 -11.16 -5.98
CA THR A 169 17.96 -11.08 -6.83
C THR A 169 18.92 -12.26 -6.58
N SER A 170 19.57 -12.74 -7.62
CA SER A 170 20.60 -13.77 -7.58
C SER A 170 21.69 -13.45 -8.58
N ASN A 171 22.75 -14.23 -8.58
CA ASN A 171 23.85 -14.05 -9.55
C ASN A 171 23.43 -14.31 -11.01
N ASN A 172 22.26 -14.92 -11.26
CA ASN A 172 21.88 -15.44 -12.57
C ASN A 172 20.52 -14.95 -13.04
N ASN A 173 19.87 -13.95 -12.41
CA ASN A 173 18.52 -13.48 -12.79
C ASN A 173 18.42 -11.99 -13.07
N ALA A 174 19.52 -11.35 -13.46
CA ALA A 174 19.50 -9.92 -13.78
C ALA A 174 18.47 -9.56 -14.85
N ASP A 175 18.34 -10.40 -15.89
CA ASP A 175 17.39 -10.19 -16.99
C ASP A 175 15.92 -10.30 -16.52
N GLU A 176 15.64 -11.09 -15.48
CA GLU A 176 14.30 -11.17 -14.87
C GLU A 176 14.00 -9.92 -14.05
N VAL A 177 14.97 -9.45 -13.24
CA VAL A 177 14.82 -8.25 -12.40
C VAL A 177 14.52 -7.00 -13.25
N LEU A 178 15.06 -6.90 -14.44
CA LEU A 178 14.84 -5.77 -15.36
C LEU A 178 13.45 -5.76 -16.00
N LYS A 179 12.65 -6.81 -15.82
CA LYS A 179 11.27 -6.91 -16.36
C LYS A 179 10.19 -6.36 -15.41
N VAL A 180 10.53 -6.05 -14.15
CA VAL A 180 9.59 -5.60 -13.08
C VAL A 180 9.60 -4.12 -12.89
#